data_a9499cab22f10ee231f25be4b09ec1e2
#
_entry.id   a9499cab22f10ee231f25be4b09ec1e2
#
_cell.length_a   1.000
_cell.length_b   1.000
_cell.length_c   1.000
_cell.angle_alpha   90.00
_cell.angle_beta   90.00
_cell.angle_gamma   90.00
#
_symmetry.space_group_name_H-M   'P 1'
#
loop_
_entity.id
_entity.type
_entity.pdbx_description
1 polymer ?
#
loop_
_entity_poly.entity_id
_entity_poly.type
_entity_poly.pdbx_seq_one_letter_code
_entity_poly.pdbx_strand_id
1 'polypeptide(L)'
;MKDYLVKALAHDGFVRAYAVQATNTVAEAQIRHDTWHTSSAALGRTLVGSLLLGATLKGEDKLTVRIQGDGPATGIVVDANGKGDVKGYIKNPHLSLPLNSEGKIDVRGAVGTQGMFTVTKDLGLKEPFSGQTPIVSGEIAEDFTYYLAISEQIPSAVGLSVLVNTDDSIKTAGGFRSEERRVGK
;
A
#
# COMPACT_ATOMS: atom_id res chain seq x y z
N MET A 1 -20.81 -1.87 -4.15
CA MET A 1 -20.22 -3.24 -4.06
C MET A 1 -19.50 -3.32 -2.73
N LYS A 2 -19.56 -4.45 -2.02
CA LYS A 2 -18.86 -4.60 -0.73
C LYS A 2 -17.38 -4.87 -0.96
N ASP A 3 -16.50 -4.28 -0.16
CA ASP A 3 -15.07 -4.58 -0.22
C ASP A 3 -14.78 -6.02 0.22
N TYR A 4 -13.78 -6.63 -0.38
CA TYR A 4 -13.39 -8.00 -0.06
C TYR A 4 -11.91 -8.26 -0.39
N LEU A 5 -11.34 -9.25 0.28
CA LEU A 5 -10.01 -9.75 0.02
C LEU A 5 -10.08 -11.26 -0.23
N VAL A 6 -9.40 -11.72 -1.26
CA VAL A 6 -9.27 -13.14 -1.58
C VAL A 6 -7.82 -13.58 -1.43
N LYS A 7 -7.64 -14.82 -0.99
CA LYS A 7 -6.35 -15.50 -0.88
C LYS A 7 -6.41 -16.77 -1.72
N ALA A 8 -5.37 -17.04 -2.47
CA ALA A 8 -5.26 -18.22 -3.30
C ALA A 8 -3.90 -18.88 -3.14
N LEU A 9 -3.88 -20.19 -3.32
CA LEU A 9 -2.67 -21.00 -3.46
C LEU A 9 -2.67 -21.62 -4.85
N ALA A 10 -1.54 -21.60 -5.51
CA ALA A 10 -1.34 -22.22 -6.82
C ALA A 10 -0.05 -23.01 -6.83
N HIS A 11 0.10 -23.86 -7.85
CA HIS A 11 1.30 -24.66 -8.09
C HIS A 11 1.72 -25.44 -6.85
N ASP A 12 0.82 -26.27 -6.31
CA ASP A 12 1.04 -27.11 -5.11
C ASP A 12 1.48 -26.32 -3.86
N GLY A 13 1.04 -25.04 -3.77
CA GLY A 13 1.37 -24.15 -2.65
C GLY A 13 2.69 -23.39 -2.78
N PHE A 14 3.38 -23.51 -3.91
CA PHE A 14 4.61 -22.73 -4.17
C PHE A 14 4.33 -21.27 -4.48
N VAL A 15 3.13 -20.93 -4.94
CA VAL A 15 2.69 -19.57 -5.20
C VAL A 15 1.52 -19.22 -4.31
N ARG A 16 1.62 -18.09 -3.61
CA ARG A 16 0.52 -17.46 -2.90
C ARG A 16 0.12 -16.19 -3.62
N ALA A 17 -1.18 -15.97 -3.73
CA ALA A 17 -1.72 -14.75 -4.28
C ALA A 17 -2.77 -14.15 -3.35
N TYR A 18 -2.80 -12.84 -3.31
CA TYR A 18 -3.77 -12.03 -2.58
C TYR A 18 -4.30 -10.98 -3.52
N ALA A 19 -5.61 -10.77 -3.52
CA ALA A 19 -6.22 -9.68 -4.26
C ALA A 19 -7.26 -9.00 -3.40
N VAL A 20 -7.34 -7.68 -3.48
CA VAL A 20 -8.26 -6.88 -2.69
C VAL A 20 -9.00 -5.88 -3.58
N GLN A 21 -10.30 -5.81 -3.39
CA GLN A 21 -11.15 -4.72 -3.82
C GLN A 21 -11.46 -3.89 -2.57
N ALA A 22 -11.08 -2.61 -2.57
CA ALA A 22 -11.11 -1.74 -1.41
C ALA A 22 -11.68 -0.36 -1.72
N THR A 23 -12.61 -0.27 -2.68
CA THR A 23 -13.16 1.01 -3.13
C THR A 23 -13.84 1.78 -2.02
N ASN A 24 -14.68 1.11 -1.20
CA ASN A 24 -15.37 1.79 -0.10
C ASN A 24 -14.41 2.21 1.01
N THR A 25 -13.42 1.37 1.32
CA THR A 25 -12.38 1.67 2.31
C THR A 25 -11.58 2.91 1.92
N VAL A 26 -11.15 3.01 0.66
CA VAL A 26 -10.40 4.18 0.17
C VAL A 26 -11.30 5.40 0.05
N ALA A 27 -12.56 5.24 -0.36
CA ALA A 27 -13.53 6.34 -0.40
C ALA A 27 -13.81 6.90 1.00
N GLU A 28 -13.94 6.05 2.00
CA GLU A 28 -14.10 6.47 3.39
C GLU A 28 -12.89 7.27 3.89
N ALA A 29 -11.68 6.82 3.57
CA ALA A 29 -10.46 7.55 3.90
C ALA A 29 -10.40 8.91 3.19
N GLN A 30 -10.78 8.97 1.91
CA GLN A 30 -10.86 10.20 1.15
C GLN A 30 -11.81 11.21 1.82
N ILE A 31 -13.01 10.78 2.20
CA ILE A 31 -14.00 11.64 2.86
C ILE A 31 -13.51 12.11 4.22
N ARG A 32 -12.97 11.22 5.05
CA ARG A 32 -12.52 11.55 6.41
C ARG A 32 -11.34 12.51 6.46
N HIS A 33 -10.44 12.42 5.50
CA HIS A 33 -9.23 13.22 5.42
C HIS A 33 -9.34 14.37 4.43
N ASP A 34 -10.47 14.51 3.74
CA ASP A 34 -10.71 15.54 2.72
C ASP A 34 -9.56 15.59 1.69
N THR A 35 -9.15 14.41 1.20
CA THR A 35 -8.01 14.35 0.28
C THR A 35 -8.41 14.71 -1.14
N TRP A 36 -7.60 15.54 -1.81
CA TRP A 36 -7.72 15.84 -3.22
C TRP A 36 -7.13 14.71 -4.07
N HIS A 37 -7.39 14.70 -5.38
CA HIS A 37 -7.15 13.56 -6.26
C HIS A 37 -5.73 12.98 -6.17
N THR A 38 -4.67 13.81 -6.12
CA THR A 38 -3.30 13.28 -6.06
C THR A 38 -3.02 12.61 -4.71
N SER A 39 -3.44 13.24 -3.60
CA SER A 39 -3.31 12.66 -2.27
C SER A 39 -4.17 11.42 -2.09
N SER A 40 -5.38 11.41 -2.66
CA SER A 40 -6.28 10.25 -2.65
C SER A 40 -5.66 9.05 -3.36
N ALA A 41 -5.01 9.26 -4.51
CA ALA A 41 -4.33 8.19 -5.23
C ALA A 41 -3.14 7.64 -4.43
N ALA A 42 -2.31 8.50 -3.85
CA ALA A 42 -1.15 8.10 -3.06
C ALA A 42 -1.54 7.39 -1.76
N LEU A 43 -2.47 7.96 -0.98
CA LEU A 43 -2.98 7.34 0.25
C LEU A 43 -3.70 6.02 -0.06
N GLY A 44 -4.54 6.01 -1.07
CA GLY A 44 -5.31 4.82 -1.45
C GLY A 44 -4.43 3.67 -1.88
N ARG A 45 -3.38 3.90 -2.70
CA ARG A 45 -2.40 2.85 -3.04
C ARG A 45 -1.71 2.31 -1.78
N THR A 46 -1.35 3.17 -0.84
CA THR A 46 -0.72 2.76 0.41
C THR A 46 -1.67 1.94 1.30
N LEU A 47 -2.94 2.33 1.39
CA LEU A 47 -3.98 1.57 2.10
C LEU A 47 -4.16 0.17 1.49
N VAL A 48 -4.29 0.09 0.18
CA VAL A 48 -4.44 -1.19 -0.55
C VAL A 48 -3.20 -2.08 -0.37
N GLY A 49 -1.99 -1.54 -0.52
CA GLY A 49 -0.75 -2.27 -0.29
C GLY A 49 -0.62 -2.77 1.14
N SER A 50 -1.02 -1.96 2.12
CA SER A 50 -0.99 -2.34 3.54
C SER A 50 -2.02 -3.43 3.87
N LEU A 51 -3.20 -3.42 3.25
CA LEU A 51 -4.18 -4.52 3.35
C LEU A 51 -3.60 -5.83 2.82
N LEU A 52 -2.90 -5.80 1.68
CA LEU A 52 -2.27 -6.96 1.09
C LEU A 52 -1.14 -7.52 1.98
N LEU A 53 -0.35 -6.66 2.63
CA LEU A 53 0.62 -7.07 3.63
C LEU A 53 -0.06 -7.63 4.89
N GLY A 54 -1.05 -6.92 5.40
CA GLY A 54 -1.83 -7.32 6.58
C GLY A 54 -2.47 -8.69 6.43
N ALA A 55 -2.88 -9.05 5.22
CA ALA A 55 -3.46 -10.35 4.90
C ALA A 55 -2.55 -11.55 5.22
N THR A 56 -1.26 -11.33 5.41
CA THR A 56 -0.28 -12.35 5.81
C THR A 56 -0.12 -12.50 7.32
N LEU A 57 -0.63 -11.55 8.09
CA LEU A 57 -0.56 -11.53 9.56
C LEU A 57 -1.55 -12.51 10.18
N LYS A 58 -1.31 -12.86 11.44
CA LYS A 58 -2.12 -13.80 12.20
C LYS A 58 -2.62 -13.18 13.50
N GLY A 59 -3.79 -13.63 13.95
CA GLY A 59 -4.33 -13.23 15.26
C GLY A 59 -4.44 -11.72 15.42
N GLU A 60 -3.82 -11.19 16.45
CA GLU A 60 -3.84 -9.76 16.80
C GLU A 60 -2.62 -8.99 16.24
N ASP A 61 -1.81 -9.63 15.41
CA ASP A 61 -0.65 -8.99 14.79
C ASP A 61 -1.05 -7.77 13.96
N LYS A 62 -0.20 -6.76 13.98
CA LYS A 62 -0.40 -5.48 13.28
C LYS A 62 0.84 -5.09 12.51
N LEU A 63 0.66 -4.23 11.54
CA LEU A 63 1.77 -3.57 10.88
C LEU A 63 1.47 -2.10 10.63
N THR A 64 2.54 -1.31 10.56
CA THR A 64 2.50 0.10 10.14
C THR A 64 3.41 0.26 8.94
N VAL A 65 2.85 0.76 7.84
CA VAL A 65 3.61 1.20 6.67
C VAL A 65 3.82 2.71 6.76
N ARG A 66 5.07 3.14 6.63
CA ARG A 66 5.43 4.56 6.56
C ARG A 66 6.22 4.82 5.28
N ILE A 67 5.74 5.77 4.50
CA ILE A 67 6.43 6.28 3.32
C ILE A 67 6.81 7.72 3.61
N GLN A 68 8.09 8.02 3.56
CA GLN A 68 8.60 9.38 3.76
C GLN A 68 9.55 9.71 2.62
N GLY A 69 9.01 10.42 1.63
CA GLY A 69 9.74 10.86 0.46
C GLY A 69 10.04 12.35 0.48
N ASP A 70 10.74 12.81 -0.53
CA ASP A 70 11.10 14.22 -0.75
C ASP A 70 10.06 15.00 -1.55
N GLY A 71 8.95 14.37 -1.92
CA GLY A 71 7.85 15.02 -2.63
C GLY A 71 6.88 15.78 -1.71
N PRO A 72 5.97 16.57 -2.29
CA PRO A 72 5.06 17.45 -1.54
C PRO A 72 4.02 16.72 -0.67
N ALA A 73 3.85 15.41 -0.83
CA ALA A 73 3.03 14.59 0.07
C ALA A 73 3.61 14.54 1.49
N THR A 74 4.91 14.78 1.64
CA THR A 74 5.69 14.85 2.88
C THR A 74 5.68 13.58 3.74
N GLY A 75 4.71 12.71 3.60
CA GLY A 75 4.67 11.41 4.26
C GLY A 75 3.27 10.80 4.30
N ILE A 76 3.25 9.47 4.31
CA ILE A 76 2.05 8.65 4.41
C ILE A 76 2.27 7.64 5.52
N VAL A 77 1.27 7.44 6.38
CA VAL A 77 1.31 6.45 7.46
C VAL A 77 0.04 5.64 7.42
N VAL A 78 0.17 4.32 7.41
CA VAL A 78 -0.96 3.39 7.34
C VAL A 78 -0.74 2.23 8.29
N ASP A 79 -1.73 1.95 9.13
CA ASP A 79 -1.80 0.76 9.97
C ASP A 79 -2.74 -0.27 9.36
N ALA A 80 -2.36 -1.54 9.39
CA ALA A 80 -3.20 -2.66 8.98
C ALA A 80 -3.03 -3.86 9.93
N ASN A 81 -4.00 -4.78 9.90
CA ASN A 81 -3.97 -6.01 10.69
C ASN A 81 -4.39 -7.24 9.87
N GLY A 82 -4.31 -8.41 10.49
CA GLY A 82 -4.69 -9.68 9.86
C GLY A 82 -6.20 -9.89 9.68
N LYS A 83 -7.02 -9.02 10.28
CA LYS A 83 -8.49 -9.09 10.20
C LYS A 83 -9.06 -8.34 8.99
N GLY A 84 -8.21 -7.59 8.26
CA GLY A 84 -8.62 -6.78 7.12
C GLY A 84 -8.99 -5.35 7.48
N ASP A 85 -8.71 -4.90 8.70
CA ASP A 85 -8.86 -3.51 9.07
C ASP A 85 -7.64 -2.71 8.61
N VAL A 86 -7.89 -1.50 8.12
CA VAL A 86 -6.84 -0.56 7.72
C VAL A 86 -7.26 0.86 8.07
N LYS A 87 -6.30 1.66 8.47
CA LYS A 87 -6.46 3.10 8.67
C LYS A 87 -5.16 3.81 8.34
N GLY A 88 -5.24 5.05 7.93
CA GLY A 88 -4.03 5.81 7.63
C GLY A 88 -4.33 7.22 7.21
N TYR A 89 -3.27 7.98 7.03
CA TYR A 89 -3.35 9.38 6.58
C TYR A 89 -2.14 9.76 5.73
N ILE A 90 -2.32 10.80 4.97
CA ILE A 90 -1.27 11.51 4.24
C ILE A 90 -1.07 12.90 4.89
N LYS A 91 0.17 13.32 5.08
CA LYS A 91 0.47 14.57 5.80
C LYS A 91 -0.02 15.81 5.06
N ASN A 92 0.04 15.79 3.72
CA ASN A 92 -0.53 16.85 2.89
C ASN A 92 -1.73 16.30 2.12
N PRO A 93 -2.97 16.48 2.64
CA PRO A 93 -4.16 15.93 2.01
C PRO A 93 -4.62 16.70 0.76
N HIS A 94 -4.25 17.96 0.61
CA HIS A 94 -4.75 18.86 -0.43
C HIS A 94 -3.77 19.03 -1.60
N LEU A 95 -3.30 17.89 -2.16
CA LEU A 95 -2.43 17.91 -3.34
C LEU A 95 -3.21 17.70 -4.62
N SER A 96 -2.94 18.60 -5.56
CA SER A 96 -3.44 18.59 -6.93
C SER A 96 -2.27 18.86 -7.87
N LEU A 97 -1.57 17.81 -8.27
CA LEU A 97 -0.49 17.91 -9.25
C LEU A 97 -1.04 17.76 -10.67
N PRO A 98 -0.40 18.37 -11.67
CA PRO A 98 -0.70 18.08 -13.08
C PRO A 98 -0.58 16.58 -13.36
N LEU A 99 -1.31 16.11 -14.35
CA LEU A 99 -1.16 14.73 -14.81
C LEU A 99 0.27 14.51 -15.32
N ASN A 100 0.77 13.29 -15.14
CA ASN A 100 2.08 12.92 -15.66
C ASN A 100 2.07 12.82 -17.21
N SER A 101 3.22 12.52 -17.83
CA SER A 101 3.38 12.41 -19.27
C SER A 101 2.48 11.34 -19.94
N GLU A 102 1.94 10.40 -19.14
CA GLU A 102 1.01 9.37 -19.61
C GLU A 102 -0.47 9.76 -19.41
N GLY A 103 -0.75 10.98 -18.94
CA GLY A 103 -2.10 11.44 -18.64
C GLY A 103 -2.70 10.81 -17.38
N LYS A 104 -1.87 10.32 -16.46
CA LYS A 104 -2.27 9.72 -15.19
C LYS A 104 -1.97 10.64 -14.02
N ILE A 105 -2.65 10.43 -12.88
CA ILE A 105 -2.33 11.13 -11.62
C ILE A 105 -0.89 10.86 -11.24
N ASP A 106 -0.13 11.92 -10.99
CA ASP A 106 1.31 11.86 -10.71
C ASP A 106 1.58 11.52 -9.24
N VAL A 107 1.44 10.24 -8.89
CA VAL A 107 1.74 9.74 -7.54
C VAL A 107 3.24 9.81 -7.26
N ARG A 108 4.08 9.51 -8.26
CA ARG A 108 5.54 9.64 -8.15
C ARG A 108 5.96 11.07 -7.81
N GLY A 109 5.40 12.05 -8.48
CA GLY A 109 5.66 13.46 -8.18
C GLY A 109 5.20 13.86 -6.78
N ALA A 110 4.10 13.28 -6.29
CA ALA A 110 3.61 13.54 -4.94
C ALA A 110 4.51 12.95 -3.85
N VAL A 111 4.93 11.71 -4.00
CA VAL A 111 5.76 10.97 -3.02
C VAL A 111 7.22 11.43 -3.10
N GLY A 112 7.72 11.65 -4.29
CA GLY A 112 9.14 11.85 -4.55
C GLY A 112 9.85 10.53 -4.80
N THR A 113 11.15 10.63 -5.13
CA THR A 113 11.97 9.45 -5.47
C THR A 113 13.12 9.21 -4.50
N GLN A 114 13.27 10.09 -3.51
CA GLN A 114 14.26 9.94 -2.45
C GLN A 114 13.56 9.90 -1.10
N GLY A 115 14.01 9.00 -0.23
CA GLY A 115 13.42 8.81 1.09
C GLY A 115 13.36 7.35 1.47
N MET A 116 12.51 7.05 2.44
CA MET A 116 12.43 5.73 3.06
C MET A 116 11.03 5.15 3.03
N PHE A 117 10.96 3.88 2.73
CA PHE A 117 9.80 3.01 2.87
C PHE A 117 10.05 2.09 4.06
N THR A 118 9.23 2.18 5.09
CA THR A 118 9.40 1.44 6.36
C THR A 118 8.16 0.62 6.67
N VAL A 119 8.34 -0.62 7.08
CA VAL A 119 7.27 -1.47 7.63
C VAL A 119 7.66 -1.90 9.03
N THR A 120 6.83 -1.57 10.00
CA THR A 120 6.98 -2.00 11.39
C THR A 120 5.90 -3.01 11.71
N LYS A 121 6.28 -4.20 12.18
CA LYS A 121 5.35 -5.28 12.54
C LYS A 121 5.36 -5.48 14.05
N ASP A 122 4.20 -5.37 14.67
CA ASP A 122 3.94 -5.77 16.05
C ASP A 122 3.35 -7.18 16.05
N LEU A 123 4.16 -8.14 16.40
CA LEU A 123 3.85 -9.57 16.44
C LEU A 123 3.62 -10.08 17.86
N GLY A 124 3.31 -9.16 18.81
CA GLY A 124 3.14 -9.51 20.23
C GLY A 124 4.44 -9.88 20.95
N LEU A 125 5.60 -9.58 20.33
CA LEU A 125 6.92 -9.77 20.93
C LEU A 125 7.31 -8.56 21.79
N LYS A 126 8.39 -8.68 22.58
CA LYS A 126 8.87 -7.61 23.45
C LYS A 126 9.14 -6.30 22.70
N GLU A 127 9.64 -6.41 21.47
CA GLU A 127 9.90 -5.26 20.60
C GLU A 127 9.33 -5.53 19.20
N PRO A 128 8.75 -4.50 18.54
CA PRO A 128 8.32 -4.62 17.16
C PRO A 128 9.49 -4.86 16.22
N PHE A 129 9.26 -5.62 15.16
CA PHE A 129 10.21 -5.77 14.06
C PHE A 129 10.02 -4.63 13.05
N SER A 130 11.10 -3.98 12.67
CA SER A 130 11.06 -2.92 11.66
C SER A 130 12.04 -3.21 10.54
N GLY A 131 11.54 -3.23 9.31
CA GLY A 131 12.32 -3.29 8.08
C GLY A 131 12.16 -2.00 7.29
N GLN A 132 13.22 -1.56 6.61
CA GLN A 132 13.16 -0.37 5.77
C GLN A 132 14.01 -0.51 4.52
N THR A 133 13.59 0.17 3.47
CA THR A 133 14.30 0.27 2.19
C THR A 133 14.22 1.71 1.68
N PRO A 134 15.17 2.15 0.83
CA PRO A 134 14.98 3.40 0.11
C PRO A 134 13.75 3.33 -0.80
N ILE A 135 13.13 4.48 -1.06
CA ILE A 135 12.15 4.62 -2.13
C ILE A 135 12.87 4.43 -3.46
N VAL A 136 12.33 3.57 -4.33
CA VAL A 136 12.94 3.26 -5.63
C VAL A 136 12.19 3.89 -6.80
N SER A 137 10.88 4.08 -6.68
CA SER A 137 10.09 4.69 -7.75
C SER A 137 9.20 5.83 -7.30
N GLY A 138 8.65 5.79 -6.09
CA GLY A 138 7.60 6.69 -5.64
C GLY A 138 6.21 6.35 -6.20
N GLU A 139 6.08 5.31 -7.02
CA GLU A 139 4.80 4.80 -7.53
C GLU A 139 4.07 3.90 -6.53
N ILE A 140 4.69 3.64 -5.40
CA ILE A 140 4.22 2.87 -4.25
C ILE A 140 4.19 1.36 -4.51
N ALA A 141 3.60 0.86 -5.60
CA ALA A 141 3.55 -0.58 -5.88
C ALA A 141 4.96 -1.19 -6.04
N GLU A 142 5.84 -0.52 -6.76
CA GLU A 142 7.24 -0.92 -6.93
C GLU A 142 8.02 -0.82 -5.63
N ASP A 143 7.71 0.17 -4.79
CA ASP A 143 8.36 0.34 -3.48
C ASP A 143 7.96 -0.79 -2.52
N PHE A 144 6.70 -1.23 -2.53
CA PHE A 144 6.25 -2.45 -1.84
C PHE A 144 6.97 -3.69 -2.36
N THR A 145 7.09 -3.84 -3.67
CA THR A 145 7.77 -4.98 -4.31
C THR A 145 9.24 -5.02 -3.90
N TYR A 146 9.91 -3.89 -3.94
CA TYR A 146 11.31 -3.77 -3.54
C TYR A 146 11.53 -4.07 -2.06
N TYR A 147 10.66 -3.54 -1.19
CA TYR A 147 10.69 -3.86 0.24
C TYR A 147 10.55 -5.36 0.50
N LEU A 148 9.62 -6.02 -0.16
CA LEU A 148 9.41 -7.47 0.00
C LEU A 148 10.64 -8.27 -0.45
N ALA A 149 11.24 -7.90 -1.58
CA ALA A 149 12.41 -8.57 -2.11
C ALA A 149 13.64 -8.39 -1.22
N ILE A 150 13.92 -7.17 -0.76
CA ILE A 150 15.16 -6.82 -0.08
C ILE A 150 15.07 -7.02 1.43
N SER A 151 14.01 -6.53 2.06
CA SER A 151 13.87 -6.59 3.52
C SER A 151 13.30 -7.93 4.00
N GLU A 152 12.27 -8.45 3.32
CA GLU A 152 11.65 -9.72 3.70
C GLU A 152 12.20 -10.94 2.92
N GLN A 153 12.98 -10.70 1.89
CA GLN A 153 13.59 -11.73 1.03
C GLN A 153 12.52 -12.65 0.40
N ILE A 154 11.38 -12.09 0.07
CA ILE A 154 10.26 -12.79 -0.56
C ILE A 154 10.08 -12.25 -1.99
N PRO A 155 10.48 -12.99 -3.03
CA PRO A 155 10.20 -12.61 -4.41
C PRO A 155 8.68 -12.44 -4.61
N SER A 156 8.28 -11.24 -5.01
CA SER A 156 6.86 -10.86 -5.08
C SER A 156 6.59 -9.97 -6.29
N ALA A 157 5.35 -9.98 -6.76
CA ALA A 157 4.81 -8.96 -7.65
C ALA A 157 3.65 -8.25 -6.95
N VAL A 158 3.63 -6.93 -7.02
CA VAL A 158 2.58 -6.09 -6.42
C VAL A 158 2.03 -5.15 -7.48
N GLY A 159 0.71 -5.13 -7.63
CA GLY A 159 0.00 -4.16 -8.44
C GLY A 159 -1.02 -3.41 -7.58
N LEU A 160 -1.02 -2.09 -7.66
CA LEU A 160 -1.91 -1.22 -6.90
C LEU A 160 -2.54 -0.20 -7.84
N SER A 161 -3.85 0.01 -7.73
CA SER A 161 -4.57 0.99 -8.53
C SER A 161 -5.63 1.71 -7.72
N VAL A 162 -5.72 3.02 -7.93
CA VAL A 162 -6.79 3.86 -7.43
C VAL A 162 -7.19 4.81 -8.56
N LEU A 163 -8.44 4.74 -8.96
CA LEU A 163 -9.03 5.67 -9.92
C LEU A 163 -9.87 6.70 -9.17
N VAL A 164 -9.57 7.95 -9.41
CA VAL A 164 -10.23 9.10 -8.78
C VAL A 164 -11.01 9.86 -9.85
N ASN A 165 -12.24 10.23 -9.55
CA ASN A 165 -13.08 11.06 -10.41
C ASN A 165 -12.62 12.53 -10.36
N THR A 166 -13.15 13.34 -11.27
CA THR A 166 -12.84 14.79 -11.34
C THR A 166 -13.34 15.59 -10.14
N ASP A 167 -14.28 15.03 -9.37
CA ASP A 167 -14.81 15.59 -8.12
C ASP A 167 -14.10 15.06 -6.87
N ASP A 168 -12.90 14.47 -7.03
CA ASP A 168 -12.09 13.84 -6.00
C ASP A 168 -12.67 12.55 -5.38
N SER A 169 -13.87 12.13 -5.75
CA SER A 169 -14.46 10.88 -5.29
C SER A 169 -13.72 9.66 -5.85
N ILE A 170 -13.69 8.58 -5.09
CA ILE A 170 -13.02 7.35 -5.51
C ILE A 170 -13.94 6.55 -6.43
N LYS A 171 -13.51 6.34 -7.67
CA LYS A 171 -14.21 5.51 -8.64
C LYS A 171 -14.01 4.02 -8.37
N THR A 172 -12.77 3.62 -8.14
CA THR A 172 -12.39 2.25 -7.80
C THR A 172 -11.02 2.22 -7.15
N ALA A 173 -10.80 1.27 -6.25
CA ALA A 173 -9.51 1.02 -5.64
C ALA A 173 -9.32 -0.48 -5.40
N GLY A 174 -8.13 -0.98 -5.66
CA GLY A 174 -7.79 -2.37 -5.43
C GLY A 174 -6.36 -2.69 -5.85
N GLY A 175 -6.00 -3.93 -5.65
CA GLY A 175 -4.67 -4.40 -5.99
C GLY A 175 -4.49 -5.88 -5.78
N PHE A 176 -3.31 -6.35 -6.10
CA PHE A 176 -2.91 -7.73 -5.89
C PHE A 176 -1.46 -7.82 -5.44
N ARG A 177 -1.15 -8.93 -4.80
CA ARG A 177 0.21 -9.38 -4.50
C ARG A 177 0.28 -10.87 -4.80
N SER A 178 1.30 -11.28 -5.50
CA SER A 178 1.72 -12.68 -5.60
C SER A 178 3.11 -12.85 -5.02
N GLU A 179 3.37 -13.98 -4.40
CA GLU A 179 4.68 -14.31 -3.84
C GLU A 179 5.05 -15.74 -4.15
N GLU A 180 6.32 -15.96 -4.42
CA GLU A 180 6.90 -17.28 -4.55
C GLU A 180 7.30 -17.79 -3.16
N ARG A 181 6.77 -18.95 -2.79
CA ARG A 181 7.11 -19.61 -1.53
C ARG A 181 8.33 -20.50 -1.76
N ARG A 182 9.47 -20.15 -1.17
CA ARG A 182 10.55 -21.10 -1.07
C ARG A 182 10.13 -22.23 -0.12
N VAL A 183 9.88 -23.42 -0.66
CA VAL A 183 9.84 -24.61 0.18
C VAL A 183 11.27 -24.87 0.62
N GLY A 184 11.54 -24.72 1.90
CA GLY A 184 12.84 -24.99 2.46
C GLY A 184 13.29 -26.40 2.09
N LYS A 185 14.54 -26.52 1.62
CA LYS A 185 15.23 -27.79 1.53
C LYS A 185 15.50 -28.32 2.94
#